data_29dd0ea462cd3c70965d6406153373df
#
_entry.id   29dd0ea462cd3c70965d6406153373df
#
_cell.length_a   1.000
_cell.length_b   1.000
_cell.length_c   1.000
_cell.angle_alpha   90.00
_cell.angle_beta   90.00
_cell.angle_gamma   90.00
#
_symmetry.space_group_name_H-M   'P 1'
#
loop_
_entity.id
_entity.type
_entity.pdbx_description
1 polymer ?
#
loop_
_entity_poly.entity_id
_entity_poly.type
_entity_poly.pdbx_seq_one_letter_code
_entity_poly.pdbx_strand_id
1 'polypeptide(L)'
;MRKQLLILLASVLVLLFVLKASGMLPAIHIKMKDAVTETEESMPLINNAQINTTPILQMPELPTGCESVALTMALNSYGFDLDKTAIASDWLIHNDENYVLGYAGDPFSDNGAGIFPPGLCDTANNFLKSKGYPHKAYDVTGMEIEDLLEYIADGIPVVVWTTIDYTDPKYSGSEITYNERTYRWYSNEHCVMLGGFDQGASSVTVYDPMLGKTTVDMEVFRDNYNKIGKYALIIV
;
A
#
# COMPACT_ATOMS: atom_id res chain seq x y z
N MET A 1 -11.22 36.35 13.97
CA MET A 1 -9.88 36.08 13.45
C MET A 1 -9.79 36.06 11.89
N ARG A 2 -10.61 35.32 11.13
CA ARG A 2 -10.54 35.28 9.64
C ARG A 2 -10.71 36.62 8.94
N LYS A 3 -11.60 37.54 9.41
CA LYS A 3 -11.80 38.86 8.77
C LYS A 3 -10.60 39.81 8.94
N GLN A 4 -9.89 39.73 10.07
CA GLN A 4 -8.71 40.56 10.32
C GLN A 4 -7.51 40.10 9.48
N LEU A 5 -7.37 38.77 9.25
CA LEU A 5 -6.32 38.21 8.40
C LEU A 5 -6.51 38.59 6.91
N LEU A 6 -7.78 38.61 6.44
CA LEU A 6 -8.11 39.04 5.07
C LEU A 6 -7.84 40.55 4.84
N ILE A 7 -8.11 41.40 5.82
CA ILE A 7 -7.81 42.84 5.75
C ILE A 7 -6.30 43.08 5.73
N LEU A 8 -5.53 42.30 6.53
CA LEU A 8 -4.07 42.38 6.53
C LEU A 8 -3.46 41.95 5.21
N LEU A 9 -3.96 40.86 4.61
CA LEU A 9 -3.52 40.41 3.28
C LEU A 9 -3.86 41.39 2.17
N ALA A 10 -5.03 42.01 2.21
CA ALA A 10 -5.44 43.03 1.23
C ALA A 10 -4.57 44.29 1.35
N SER A 11 -4.24 44.77 2.55
CA SER A 11 -3.37 45.93 2.76
C SER A 11 -1.93 45.67 2.32
N VAL A 12 -1.40 44.46 2.50
CA VAL A 12 -0.06 44.08 2.02
C VAL A 12 -0.02 44.02 0.48
N LEU A 13 -1.06 43.50 -0.16
CA LEU A 13 -1.18 43.50 -1.63
C LEU A 13 -1.27 44.89 -2.23
N VAL A 14 -2.01 45.80 -1.62
CA VAL A 14 -2.10 47.22 -2.05
C VAL A 14 -0.75 47.95 -1.88
N LEU A 15 -0.05 47.68 -0.77
CA LEU A 15 1.28 48.25 -0.51
C LEU A 15 2.30 47.76 -1.55
N LEU A 16 2.28 46.48 -1.89
CA LEU A 16 3.14 45.91 -2.93
C LEU A 16 2.83 46.47 -4.32
N PHE A 17 1.55 46.74 -4.63
CA PHE A 17 1.15 47.35 -5.91
C PHE A 17 1.62 48.83 -6.03
N VAL A 18 1.53 49.61 -4.95
CA VAL A 18 2.00 51.00 -4.91
C VAL A 18 3.52 51.08 -5.01
N LEU A 19 4.25 50.15 -4.35
CA LEU A 19 5.70 50.07 -4.44
C LEU A 19 6.19 49.64 -5.84
N LYS A 20 5.42 48.80 -6.55
CA LYS A 20 5.70 48.44 -7.94
C LYS A 20 5.47 49.60 -8.92
N ALA A 21 4.46 50.46 -8.68
CA ALA A 21 4.15 51.62 -9.49
C ALA A 21 5.13 52.78 -9.31
N SER A 22 5.87 52.83 -8.17
CA SER A 22 6.85 53.87 -7.87
C SER A 22 8.28 53.55 -8.30
N GLY A 23 8.53 52.44 -8.99
CA GLY A 23 9.85 52.08 -9.52
C GLY A 23 10.89 51.68 -8.46
N MET A 24 10.47 51.47 -7.22
CA MET A 24 11.37 51.08 -6.09
C MET A 24 11.60 49.57 -5.92
N LEU A 25 11.14 48.74 -6.86
CA LEU A 25 11.17 47.25 -6.73
C LEU A 25 12.17 46.47 -7.61
N PRO A 26 13.21 47.09 -8.30
CA PRO A 26 14.12 46.19 -9.06
C PRO A 26 15.10 45.40 -8.19
N ALA A 27 15.40 45.87 -6.98
CA ALA A 27 16.42 45.20 -6.13
C ALA A 27 15.92 43.97 -5.33
N ILE A 28 14.61 43.88 -5.10
CA ILE A 28 14.03 42.74 -4.33
C ILE A 28 13.84 41.49 -5.21
N HIS A 29 13.62 41.71 -6.52
CA HIS A 29 13.39 40.58 -7.44
C HIS A 29 14.65 39.75 -7.72
N ILE A 30 15.83 40.36 -7.64
CA ILE A 30 17.12 39.70 -7.88
C ILE A 30 17.52 38.86 -6.64
N LYS A 31 17.25 39.34 -5.42
CA LYS A 31 17.56 38.57 -4.19
C LYS A 31 16.64 37.35 -3.95
N MET A 32 15.40 37.37 -4.43
CA MET A 32 14.52 36.20 -4.30
C MET A 32 14.85 35.10 -5.33
N LYS A 33 15.47 35.44 -6.45
CA LYS A 33 15.86 34.42 -7.45
C LYS A 33 17.13 33.68 -7.01
N ASP A 34 18.02 34.34 -6.28
CA ASP A 34 19.24 33.73 -5.76
C ASP A 34 19.01 32.90 -4.46
N ALA A 35 17.88 33.13 -3.76
CA ALA A 35 17.53 32.43 -2.53
C ALA A 35 16.73 31.11 -2.77
N VAL A 36 16.24 30.87 -3.99
CA VAL A 36 15.50 29.65 -4.36
C VAL A 36 16.43 28.61 -5.02
N THR A 37 17.72 28.91 -5.19
CA THR A 37 18.69 28.02 -5.82
C THR A 37 19.58 27.30 -4.79
N GLU A 38 19.28 27.35 -3.50
CA GLU A 38 20.01 26.55 -2.52
C GLU A 38 19.14 25.39 -2.01
N THR A 39 19.62 24.21 -2.40
CA THR A 39 19.36 22.88 -1.84
C THR A 39 17.99 22.27 -2.06
N GLU A 40 17.70 21.82 -3.28
CA GLU A 40 17.26 20.43 -3.37
C GLU A 40 18.49 19.57 -3.09
N GLU A 41 18.80 19.30 -1.83
CA GLU A 41 19.54 18.10 -1.46
C GLU A 41 18.66 16.94 -1.95
N SER A 42 18.99 16.39 -3.10
CA SER A 42 18.41 15.16 -3.56
C SER A 42 18.68 14.13 -2.45
N MET A 43 17.65 13.74 -1.72
CA MET A 43 17.77 12.60 -0.81
C MET A 43 18.42 11.47 -1.60
N PRO A 44 19.42 10.76 -1.06
CA PRO A 44 20.05 9.67 -1.77
C PRO A 44 18.97 8.69 -2.21
N LEU A 45 18.88 8.43 -3.51
CA LEU A 45 17.98 7.41 -4.04
C LEU A 45 18.31 6.11 -3.34
N ILE A 46 17.36 5.58 -2.58
CA ILE A 46 17.49 4.26 -1.96
C ILE A 46 17.38 3.25 -3.10
N ASN A 47 18.51 2.64 -3.44
CA ASN A 47 18.59 1.70 -4.57
C ASN A 47 18.10 0.30 -4.22
N ASN A 48 18.06 -0.05 -2.95
CA ASN A 48 17.54 -1.33 -2.46
C ASN A 48 17.05 -1.20 -1.02
N ALA A 49 16.04 -1.99 -0.69
CA ALA A 49 15.54 -2.15 0.68
C ALA A 49 15.02 -3.56 0.88
N GLN A 50 15.09 -4.05 2.12
CA GLN A 50 14.61 -5.38 2.47
C GLN A 50 14.03 -5.38 3.88
N ILE A 51 12.78 -5.77 3.98
CA ILE A 51 12.10 -6.04 5.24
C ILE A 51 12.38 -7.49 5.64
N ASN A 52 12.78 -7.70 6.88
CA ASN A 52 13.01 -9.03 7.41
C ASN A 52 11.76 -9.57 8.11
N THR A 53 11.24 -10.66 7.59
CA THR A 53 10.21 -11.48 8.22
C THR A 53 10.44 -12.95 7.87
N THR A 54 9.87 -13.86 8.63
CA THR A 54 9.92 -15.29 8.32
C THR A 54 8.86 -15.60 7.26
N PRO A 55 9.24 -16.22 6.12
CA PRO A 55 8.25 -16.67 5.15
C PRO A 55 7.33 -17.73 5.75
N ILE A 56 6.04 -17.63 5.49
CA ILE A 56 5.02 -18.57 5.97
C ILE A 56 4.31 -19.16 4.75
N LEU A 57 4.26 -20.50 4.69
CA LEU A 57 3.51 -21.22 3.65
C LEU A 57 2.08 -21.49 4.11
N GLN A 58 1.09 -21.15 3.27
CA GLN A 58 -0.32 -21.33 3.60
C GLN A 58 -0.75 -22.80 3.69
N MET A 59 -0.18 -23.65 2.83
CA MET A 59 -0.52 -25.07 2.80
C MET A 59 0.05 -25.84 4.00
N PRO A 60 -0.60 -26.94 4.44
CA PRO A 60 -1.90 -27.43 3.96
C PRO A 60 -3.11 -26.81 4.65
N GLU A 61 -2.93 -26.00 5.72
CA GLU A 61 -4.02 -25.58 6.62
C GLU A 61 -4.93 -24.52 6.01
N LEU A 62 -4.41 -23.68 5.10
CA LEU A 62 -5.13 -22.54 4.51
C LEU A 62 -5.08 -22.58 2.97
N PRO A 63 -5.73 -23.55 2.32
CA PRO A 63 -5.64 -23.71 0.85
C PRO A 63 -6.07 -22.48 0.06
N THR A 64 -6.95 -21.64 0.62
CA THR A 64 -7.41 -20.39 -0.01
C THR A 64 -7.17 -19.14 0.85
N GLY A 65 -6.26 -19.20 1.85
CA GLY A 65 -6.05 -18.13 2.83
C GLY A 65 -4.84 -17.23 2.56
N CYS A 66 -4.45 -17.00 1.32
CA CYS A 66 -3.25 -16.23 0.97
C CYS A 66 -3.24 -14.82 1.59
N GLU A 67 -4.39 -14.12 1.63
CA GLU A 67 -4.49 -12.78 2.20
C GLU A 67 -4.25 -12.77 3.71
N SER A 68 -4.81 -13.77 4.41
CA SER A 68 -4.58 -13.94 5.85
C SER A 68 -3.11 -14.22 6.16
N VAL A 69 -2.44 -15.05 5.34
CA VAL A 69 -1.02 -15.40 5.53
C VAL A 69 -0.12 -14.22 5.15
N ALA A 70 -0.42 -13.51 4.06
CA ALA A 70 0.31 -12.31 3.68
C ALA A 70 0.22 -11.22 4.76
N LEU A 71 -0.98 -11.01 5.33
CA LEU A 71 -1.18 -10.11 6.46
C LEU A 71 -0.43 -10.59 7.72
N THR A 72 -0.43 -11.89 8.00
CA THR A 72 0.33 -12.47 9.12
C THR A 72 1.81 -12.18 9.00
N MET A 73 2.41 -12.36 7.80
CA MET A 73 3.82 -12.05 7.56
C MET A 73 4.11 -10.55 7.72
N ALA A 74 3.21 -9.68 7.25
CA ALA A 74 3.33 -8.24 7.43
C ALA A 74 3.27 -7.85 8.92
N LEU A 75 2.35 -8.41 9.70
CA LEU A 75 2.27 -8.17 11.14
C LEU A 75 3.49 -8.72 11.89
N ASN A 76 3.98 -9.91 11.52
CA ASN A 76 5.17 -10.48 12.13
C ASN A 76 6.43 -9.66 11.89
N SER A 77 6.52 -8.89 10.78
CA SER A 77 7.62 -7.95 10.55
C SER A 77 7.65 -6.79 11.56
N TYR A 78 6.52 -6.48 12.21
CA TYR A 78 6.42 -5.52 13.31
C TYR A 78 6.68 -6.13 14.70
N GLY A 79 7.11 -7.39 14.74
CA GLY A 79 7.48 -8.09 15.99
C GLY A 79 6.32 -8.85 16.65
N PHE A 80 5.18 -9.00 15.97
CA PHE A 80 4.19 -9.98 16.40
C PHE A 80 4.72 -11.40 16.11
N ASP A 81 4.31 -12.35 16.91
CA ASP A 81 4.66 -13.79 16.77
C ASP A 81 3.37 -14.57 16.54
N LEU A 82 2.81 -14.40 15.33
CA LEU A 82 1.54 -15.00 14.93
C LEU A 82 1.79 -16.30 14.16
N ASP A 83 1.07 -17.33 14.54
CA ASP A 83 0.94 -18.54 13.72
C ASP A 83 0.20 -18.23 12.40
N LYS A 84 0.45 -19.01 11.35
CA LYS A 84 -0.17 -18.80 10.01
C LYS A 84 -1.71 -18.78 10.04
N THR A 85 -2.33 -19.49 10.98
CA THR A 85 -3.79 -19.58 11.08
C THR A 85 -4.40 -18.48 11.94
N ALA A 86 -3.62 -17.74 12.73
CA ALA A 86 -4.13 -16.82 13.74
C ALA A 86 -5.05 -15.73 13.17
N ILE A 87 -4.67 -15.11 12.05
CA ILE A 87 -5.53 -14.11 11.41
C ILE A 87 -6.78 -14.76 10.83
N ALA A 88 -6.64 -15.88 10.14
CA ALA A 88 -7.77 -16.57 9.50
C ALA A 88 -8.79 -17.08 10.50
N SER A 89 -8.34 -17.63 11.66
CA SER A 89 -9.24 -18.23 12.67
C SER A 89 -9.90 -17.20 13.58
N ASP A 90 -9.17 -16.16 14.00
CA ASP A 90 -9.58 -15.35 15.14
C ASP A 90 -10.01 -13.92 14.75
N TRP A 91 -9.60 -13.44 13.59
CA TRP A 91 -9.73 -12.02 13.24
C TRP A 91 -10.39 -11.76 11.89
N LEU A 92 -10.30 -12.70 10.95
CA LEU A 92 -10.80 -12.52 9.59
C LEU A 92 -12.29 -12.19 9.60
N ILE A 93 -12.63 -11.04 9.02
CA ILE A 93 -14.02 -10.65 8.84
C ILE A 93 -14.58 -11.46 7.68
N HIS A 94 -15.72 -12.11 7.86
CA HIS A 94 -16.39 -12.90 6.82
C HIS A 94 -17.58 -12.15 6.23
N ASN A 95 -17.73 -12.25 4.91
CA ASN A 95 -18.89 -11.72 4.20
C ASN A 95 -19.06 -12.44 2.85
N ASP A 96 -19.93 -13.44 2.81
CA ASP A 96 -20.17 -14.25 1.61
C ASP A 96 -20.89 -13.47 0.47
N GLU A 97 -21.53 -12.34 0.80
CA GLU A 97 -22.25 -11.52 -0.19
C GLU A 97 -21.35 -10.42 -0.77
N ASN A 98 -20.28 -10.03 -0.04
CA ASN A 98 -19.43 -8.93 -0.45
C ASN A 98 -17.96 -9.16 -0.05
N TYR A 99 -17.19 -9.75 -0.97
CA TYR A 99 -15.77 -10.02 -0.79
C TYR A 99 -14.89 -8.75 -0.68
N VAL A 100 -15.45 -7.56 -0.90
CA VAL A 100 -14.72 -6.31 -0.67
C VAL A 100 -14.69 -5.95 0.82
N LEU A 101 -15.75 -6.31 1.56
CA LEU A 101 -15.92 -5.98 2.98
C LEU A 101 -15.58 -7.12 3.94
N GLY A 102 -15.40 -8.33 3.43
CA GLY A 102 -15.04 -9.49 4.23
C GLY A 102 -14.70 -10.68 3.34
N TYR A 103 -14.07 -11.69 3.94
CA TYR A 103 -13.68 -12.92 3.25
C TYR A 103 -14.93 -13.71 2.85
N ALA A 104 -15.02 -14.08 1.58
CA ALA A 104 -16.09 -14.93 1.06
C ALA A 104 -15.66 -16.39 1.08
N GLY A 105 -16.45 -17.25 1.72
CA GLY A 105 -16.19 -18.68 1.89
C GLY A 105 -15.36 -19.01 3.13
N ASP A 106 -14.59 -20.10 3.05
CA ASP A 106 -13.80 -20.65 4.17
C ASP A 106 -12.32 -20.78 3.76
N PRO A 107 -11.39 -20.01 4.37
CA PRO A 107 -9.96 -20.05 4.03
C PRO A 107 -9.30 -21.40 4.38
N PHE A 108 -9.92 -22.22 5.24
CA PHE A 108 -9.45 -23.56 5.61
C PHE A 108 -9.89 -24.65 4.65
N SER A 109 -10.57 -24.30 3.56
CA SER A 109 -11.06 -25.25 2.56
C SER A 109 -10.77 -24.78 1.12
N ASP A 110 -10.99 -25.67 0.15
CA ASP A 110 -10.89 -25.33 -1.28
C ASP A 110 -12.08 -24.50 -1.80
N ASN A 111 -13.04 -24.19 -0.92
CA ASN A 111 -14.23 -23.39 -1.26
C ASN A 111 -14.12 -21.93 -0.81
N GLY A 112 -12.94 -21.48 -0.42
CA GLY A 112 -12.69 -20.07 -0.16
C GLY A 112 -12.58 -19.27 -1.46
N ALA A 113 -13.08 -18.05 -1.46
CA ALA A 113 -12.86 -17.11 -2.54
C ALA A 113 -11.75 -16.11 -2.17
N GLY A 114 -11.92 -15.30 -1.15
CA GLY A 114 -10.92 -14.34 -0.68
C GLY A 114 -11.54 -13.03 -0.18
N ILE A 115 -10.69 -12.05 0.02
CA ILE A 115 -11.03 -10.73 0.53
C ILE A 115 -10.20 -9.65 -0.19
N PHE A 116 -10.76 -8.46 -0.39
CA PHE A 116 -10.05 -7.31 -0.94
C PHE A 116 -9.55 -6.33 0.13
N PRO A 117 -8.70 -5.33 -0.23
CA PRO A 117 -8.07 -4.42 0.72
C PRO A 117 -8.99 -3.79 1.76
N PRO A 118 -10.21 -3.29 1.46
CA PRO A 118 -11.06 -2.70 2.48
C PRO A 118 -11.36 -3.64 3.65
N GLY A 119 -11.83 -4.85 3.37
CA GLY A 119 -12.15 -5.83 4.41
C GLY A 119 -10.89 -6.36 5.13
N LEU A 120 -9.77 -6.53 4.42
CA LEU A 120 -8.52 -6.96 5.05
C LEU A 120 -7.92 -5.85 5.93
N CYS A 121 -8.08 -4.57 5.58
CA CYS A 121 -7.74 -3.44 6.44
C CYS A 121 -8.56 -3.43 7.74
N ASP A 122 -9.85 -3.68 7.65
CA ASP A 122 -10.72 -3.75 8.82
C ASP A 122 -10.33 -4.93 9.73
N THR A 123 -10.00 -6.10 9.13
CA THR A 123 -9.44 -7.25 9.84
C THR A 123 -8.15 -6.88 10.58
N ALA A 124 -7.18 -6.28 9.89
CA ALA A 124 -5.92 -5.85 10.47
C ALA A 124 -6.12 -4.80 11.58
N ASN A 125 -7.00 -3.83 11.37
CA ASN A 125 -7.28 -2.77 12.34
C ASN A 125 -7.95 -3.30 13.62
N ASN A 126 -8.83 -4.29 13.51
CA ASN A 126 -9.42 -4.95 14.67
C ASN A 126 -8.34 -5.68 15.49
N PHE A 127 -7.43 -6.41 14.84
CA PHE A 127 -6.29 -7.04 15.48
C PHE A 127 -5.39 -6.01 16.18
N LEU A 128 -4.88 -5.00 15.46
CA LEU A 128 -3.96 -3.99 15.98
C LEU A 128 -4.56 -3.24 17.17
N LYS A 129 -5.83 -2.85 17.07
CA LYS A 129 -6.56 -2.21 18.17
C LYS A 129 -6.65 -3.11 19.41
N SER A 130 -6.91 -4.42 19.23
CA SER A 130 -7.00 -5.37 20.34
C SER A 130 -5.67 -5.53 21.09
N LYS A 131 -4.56 -5.34 20.37
CA LYS A 131 -3.19 -5.38 20.92
C LYS A 131 -2.73 -4.04 21.48
N GLY A 132 -3.54 -2.98 21.37
CA GLY A 132 -3.14 -1.62 21.74
C GLY A 132 -1.97 -1.09 20.91
N TYR A 133 -1.79 -1.60 19.69
CA TYR A 133 -0.72 -1.20 18.78
C TYR A 133 -1.09 0.13 18.11
N PRO A 134 -0.16 1.11 18.00
CA PRO A 134 -0.51 2.46 17.54
C PRO A 134 -0.75 2.57 16.03
N HIS A 135 -0.23 1.62 15.24
CA HIS A 135 -0.36 1.63 13.79
C HIS A 135 -1.77 1.24 13.34
N LYS A 136 -2.08 1.61 12.09
CA LYS A 136 -3.32 1.26 11.41
C LYS A 136 -3.04 0.75 10.01
N ALA A 137 -3.89 -0.14 9.54
CA ALA A 137 -3.92 -0.57 8.15
C ALA A 137 -4.73 0.43 7.29
N TYR A 138 -4.21 0.73 6.11
CA TYR A 138 -4.83 1.61 5.12
C TYR A 138 -4.90 0.93 3.77
N ASP A 139 -6.06 1.03 3.12
CA ASP A 139 -6.23 0.67 1.72
C ASP A 139 -5.57 1.73 0.84
N VAL A 140 -4.51 1.34 0.14
CA VAL A 140 -3.75 2.18 -0.80
C VAL A 140 -3.95 1.73 -2.25
N THR A 141 -5.08 1.06 -2.52
CA THR A 141 -5.46 0.59 -3.86
C THR A 141 -5.42 1.71 -4.89
N GLY A 142 -4.74 1.46 -5.99
CA GLY A 142 -4.54 2.42 -7.08
C GLY A 142 -3.20 3.16 -7.02
N MET A 143 -2.43 2.97 -5.96
CA MET A 143 -1.08 3.53 -5.85
C MET A 143 -0.15 2.89 -6.88
N GLU A 144 0.79 3.66 -7.43
CA GLU A 144 1.80 3.14 -8.35
C GLU A 144 2.82 2.28 -7.59
N ILE A 145 3.47 1.35 -8.30
CA ILE A 145 4.45 0.46 -7.66
C ILE A 145 5.62 1.27 -7.09
N GLU A 146 6.02 2.34 -7.74
CA GLU A 146 7.10 3.22 -7.31
C GLU A 146 6.83 3.81 -5.93
N ASP A 147 5.59 4.27 -5.70
CA ASP A 147 5.16 4.82 -4.41
C ASP A 147 5.11 3.71 -3.33
N LEU A 148 4.73 2.48 -3.69
CA LEU A 148 4.79 1.34 -2.78
C LEU A 148 6.22 0.99 -2.38
N LEU A 149 7.20 1.15 -3.27
CA LEU A 149 8.61 0.92 -2.96
C LEU A 149 9.17 1.94 -1.96
N GLU A 150 8.63 3.17 -1.92
CA GLU A 150 8.99 4.16 -0.91
C GLU A 150 8.59 3.67 0.50
N TYR A 151 7.40 3.07 0.66
CA TYR A 151 7.02 2.44 1.94
C TYR A 151 7.97 1.31 2.33
N ILE A 152 8.38 0.47 1.37
CA ILE A 152 9.36 -0.58 1.62
C ILE A 152 10.71 0.01 2.05
N ALA A 153 11.16 1.12 1.44
CA ALA A 153 12.37 1.83 1.81
C ALA A 153 12.31 2.36 3.26
N ASP A 154 11.13 2.75 3.71
CA ASP A 154 10.87 3.20 5.09
C ASP A 154 10.66 2.03 6.08
N GLY A 155 10.81 0.78 5.62
CA GLY A 155 10.64 -0.42 6.46
C GLY A 155 9.18 -0.84 6.65
N ILE A 156 8.25 -0.35 5.84
CA ILE A 156 6.82 -0.63 5.91
C ILE A 156 6.48 -1.71 4.89
N PRO A 157 6.02 -2.92 5.31
CA PRO A 157 5.61 -3.98 4.39
C PRO A 157 4.30 -3.60 3.69
N VAL A 158 4.16 -4.05 2.43
CA VAL A 158 2.96 -3.85 1.64
C VAL A 158 2.31 -5.20 1.35
N VAL A 159 1.05 -5.39 1.70
CA VAL A 159 0.27 -6.55 1.26
C VAL A 159 -0.35 -6.21 -0.09
N VAL A 160 -0.12 -7.04 -1.11
CA VAL A 160 -0.40 -6.75 -2.51
C VAL A 160 -1.13 -7.91 -3.15
N TRP A 161 -2.14 -7.61 -3.97
CA TRP A 161 -2.80 -8.60 -4.81
C TRP A 161 -2.08 -8.74 -6.14
N THR A 162 -1.89 -9.96 -6.53
CA THR A 162 -1.27 -10.42 -7.79
C THR A 162 -2.09 -11.57 -8.36
N THR A 163 -1.55 -12.30 -9.31
CA THR A 163 -2.07 -13.60 -9.73
C THR A 163 -1.05 -14.70 -9.46
N ILE A 164 -1.52 -15.94 -9.32
CA ILE A 164 -0.67 -17.12 -9.19
C ILE A 164 0.33 -17.13 -10.37
N ASP A 165 1.62 -17.30 -10.04
CA ASP A 165 2.75 -17.31 -10.99
C ASP A 165 2.84 -16.05 -11.87
N TYR A 166 2.25 -14.93 -11.44
CA TYR A 166 2.22 -13.65 -12.18
C TYR A 166 1.67 -13.78 -13.62
N THR A 167 0.80 -14.76 -13.85
CA THR A 167 0.14 -14.96 -15.14
C THR A 167 -0.96 -13.92 -15.36
N ASP A 168 -1.43 -13.76 -16.60
CA ASP A 168 -2.51 -12.81 -16.90
C ASP A 168 -3.76 -13.08 -16.05
N PRO A 169 -4.40 -12.02 -15.49
CA PRO A 169 -5.61 -12.17 -14.68
C PRO A 169 -6.75 -12.83 -15.46
N LYS A 170 -7.36 -13.86 -14.87
CA LYS A 170 -8.48 -14.61 -15.42
C LYS A 170 -9.79 -14.14 -14.81
N TYR A 171 -10.45 -13.18 -15.46
CA TYR A 171 -11.70 -12.62 -14.95
C TYR A 171 -12.78 -13.68 -14.75
N SER A 172 -13.35 -13.74 -13.56
CA SER A 172 -14.35 -14.76 -13.17
C SER A 172 -15.78 -14.41 -13.59
N GLY A 173 -16.03 -13.18 -14.06
CA GLY A 173 -17.37 -12.65 -14.31
C GLY A 173 -18.02 -11.99 -13.10
N SER A 174 -17.33 -11.92 -11.94
CA SER A 174 -17.84 -11.30 -10.72
C SER A 174 -17.14 -9.97 -10.46
N GLU A 175 -17.93 -8.93 -10.17
CA GLU A 175 -17.43 -7.61 -9.74
C GLU A 175 -18.37 -6.95 -8.77
N ILE A 176 -17.81 -6.17 -7.85
CA ILE A 176 -18.55 -5.38 -6.84
C ILE A 176 -18.05 -3.94 -6.91
N THR A 177 -18.99 -2.99 -6.96
CA THR A 177 -18.66 -1.57 -6.83
C THR A 177 -18.84 -1.12 -5.38
N TYR A 178 -17.77 -0.59 -4.80
CA TYR A 178 -17.73 -0.06 -3.45
C TYR A 178 -16.93 1.24 -3.42
N ASN A 179 -17.46 2.31 -2.82
CA ASN A 179 -16.86 3.64 -2.75
C ASN A 179 -16.34 4.13 -4.13
N GLU A 180 -17.21 4.08 -5.14
CA GLU A 180 -16.93 4.54 -6.52
C GLU A 180 -15.86 3.72 -7.27
N ARG A 181 -15.33 2.65 -6.67
CA ARG A 181 -14.36 1.75 -7.28
C ARG A 181 -14.98 0.40 -7.57
N THR A 182 -14.68 -0.18 -8.74
CA THR A 182 -15.08 -1.53 -9.10
C THR A 182 -13.95 -2.52 -8.80
N TYR A 183 -14.24 -3.47 -7.92
CA TYR A 183 -13.38 -4.59 -7.57
C TYR A 183 -13.77 -5.80 -8.42
N ARG A 184 -12.83 -6.31 -9.21
CA ARG A 184 -13.06 -7.47 -10.08
C ARG A 184 -12.42 -8.70 -9.49
N TRP A 185 -13.20 -9.79 -9.45
CA TRP A 185 -12.70 -11.07 -9.00
C TRP A 185 -12.01 -11.81 -10.15
N TYR A 186 -10.81 -12.31 -9.90
CA TYR A 186 -10.04 -13.12 -10.82
C TYR A 186 -9.84 -14.52 -10.26
N SER A 187 -10.11 -15.59 -11.03
CA SER A 187 -10.05 -16.97 -10.57
C SER A 187 -8.64 -17.48 -10.27
N ASN A 188 -7.62 -16.76 -10.69
CA ASN A 188 -6.22 -17.00 -10.36
C ASN A 188 -5.62 -15.87 -9.50
N GLU A 189 -6.47 -15.16 -8.78
CA GLU A 189 -6.04 -14.14 -7.81
C GLU A 189 -5.15 -14.76 -6.75
N HIS A 190 -4.17 -14.00 -6.28
CA HIS A 190 -3.25 -14.37 -5.22
C HIS A 190 -2.80 -13.14 -4.45
N CYS A 191 -2.62 -13.30 -3.15
CA CYS A 191 -2.18 -12.21 -2.28
C CYS A 191 -0.81 -12.53 -1.67
N VAL A 192 0.11 -11.55 -1.72
CA VAL A 192 1.49 -11.69 -1.26
C VAL A 192 1.89 -10.49 -0.40
N MET A 193 2.98 -10.63 0.37
CA MET A 193 3.63 -9.50 1.01
C MET A 193 4.84 -9.06 0.18
N LEU A 194 4.80 -7.84 -0.37
CA LEU A 194 5.94 -7.17 -0.96
C LEU A 194 6.82 -6.66 0.18
N GLY A 195 8.07 -7.12 0.24
CA GLY A 195 8.95 -6.84 1.37
C GLY A 195 10.36 -6.43 0.98
N GLY A 196 10.63 -6.14 -0.30
CA GLY A 196 11.94 -5.64 -0.72
C GLY A 196 12.02 -5.30 -2.19
N PHE A 197 13.08 -4.60 -2.56
CA PHE A 197 13.42 -4.31 -3.95
C PHE A 197 14.93 -4.11 -4.12
N ASP A 198 15.39 -4.30 -5.36
CA ASP A 198 16.72 -3.95 -5.83
C ASP A 198 16.61 -3.33 -7.22
N GLN A 199 16.82 -2.00 -7.31
CA GLN A 199 16.74 -1.28 -8.58
C GLN A 199 17.86 -1.65 -9.53
N GLY A 200 19.06 -1.96 -8.99
CA GLY A 200 20.21 -2.39 -9.79
C GLY A 200 19.98 -3.75 -10.46
N ALA A 201 19.28 -4.65 -9.78
CA ALA A 201 18.87 -5.95 -10.32
C ALA A 201 17.50 -5.91 -11.01
N SER A 202 16.80 -4.76 -11.03
CA SER A 202 15.43 -4.62 -11.55
C SER A 202 14.48 -5.68 -10.97
N SER A 203 14.48 -5.84 -9.64
CA SER A 203 13.74 -6.92 -8.98
C SER A 203 13.06 -6.47 -7.71
N VAL A 204 11.99 -7.20 -7.35
CA VAL A 204 11.31 -7.11 -6.04
C VAL A 204 11.49 -8.40 -5.26
N THR A 205 11.53 -8.28 -3.93
CA THR A 205 11.45 -9.42 -3.03
C THR A 205 10.03 -9.57 -2.52
N VAL A 206 9.48 -10.75 -2.72
CA VAL A 206 8.11 -11.12 -2.35
C VAL A 206 8.15 -12.24 -1.32
N TYR A 207 7.34 -12.12 -0.29
CA TYR A 207 7.01 -13.19 0.64
C TYR A 207 5.66 -13.77 0.21
N ASP A 208 5.74 -14.88 -0.47
CA ASP A 208 4.61 -15.53 -1.13
C ASP A 208 4.08 -16.68 -0.26
N PRO A 209 2.78 -16.69 0.10
CA PRO A 209 2.18 -17.78 0.86
C PRO A 209 2.26 -19.16 0.21
N MET A 210 2.46 -19.24 -1.10
CA MET A 210 2.62 -20.52 -1.81
C MET A 210 4.07 -20.93 -2.00
N LEU A 211 5.00 -19.96 -2.21
CA LEU A 211 6.37 -20.22 -2.64
C LEU A 211 7.42 -19.86 -1.58
N GLY A 212 7.03 -19.14 -0.53
CA GLY A 212 7.97 -18.59 0.46
C GLY A 212 8.62 -17.29 -0.02
N LYS A 213 9.86 -17.02 0.43
CA LYS A 213 10.58 -15.82 0.00
C LYS A 213 11.13 -16.01 -1.41
N THR A 214 10.69 -15.18 -2.35
CA THR A 214 11.08 -15.24 -3.77
C THR A 214 11.55 -13.88 -4.28
N THR A 215 12.26 -13.89 -5.41
CA THR A 215 12.63 -12.68 -6.15
C THR A 215 11.93 -12.72 -7.50
N VAL A 216 11.27 -11.61 -7.85
CA VAL A 216 10.50 -11.47 -9.09
C VAL A 216 11.06 -10.29 -9.87
N ASP A 217 11.11 -10.40 -11.19
CA ASP A 217 11.45 -9.27 -12.06
C ASP A 217 10.47 -8.11 -11.84
N MET A 218 10.99 -6.89 -11.73
CA MET A 218 10.22 -5.69 -11.40
C MET A 218 9.12 -5.39 -12.44
N GLU A 219 9.43 -5.57 -13.72
CA GLU A 219 8.47 -5.31 -14.79
C GLU A 219 7.34 -6.36 -14.81
N VAL A 220 7.69 -7.63 -14.58
CA VAL A 220 6.71 -8.71 -14.47
C VAL A 220 5.76 -8.45 -13.31
N PHE A 221 6.30 -8.07 -12.14
CA PHE A 221 5.49 -7.76 -10.97
C PHE A 221 4.60 -6.53 -11.21
N ARG A 222 5.18 -5.44 -11.73
CA ARG A 222 4.47 -4.19 -12.06
C ARG A 222 3.32 -4.42 -13.04
N ASP A 223 3.58 -5.13 -14.13
CA ASP A 223 2.57 -5.42 -15.15
C ASP A 223 1.40 -6.22 -14.57
N ASN A 224 1.69 -7.25 -13.77
CA ASN A 224 0.69 -8.07 -13.12
C ASN A 224 -0.14 -7.27 -12.10
N TYR A 225 0.52 -6.50 -11.22
CA TYR A 225 -0.12 -5.61 -10.25
C TYR A 225 -1.05 -4.59 -10.92
N ASN A 226 -0.61 -3.99 -12.02
CA ASN A 226 -1.43 -3.06 -12.80
C ASN A 226 -2.67 -3.74 -13.39
N LYS A 227 -2.49 -4.93 -13.97
CA LYS A 227 -3.56 -5.69 -14.64
C LYS A 227 -4.64 -6.17 -13.67
N ILE A 228 -4.27 -6.57 -12.46
CA ILE A 228 -5.23 -7.06 -11.47
C ILE A 228 -6.05 -5.92 -10.82
N GLY A 229 -5.60 -4.68 -10.88
CA GLY A 229 -6.35 -3.52 -10.36
C GLY A 229 -5.63 -2.70 -9.30
N LYS A 230 -4.33 -2.91 -9.12
CA LYS A 230 -3.48 -2.18 -8.16
C LYS A 230 -3.99 -2.28 -6.71
N TYR A 231 -4.45 -3.46 -6.29
CA TYR A 231 -4.94 -3.68 -4.94
C TYR A 231 -3.77 -3.80 -3.96
N ALA A 232 -3.76 -2.96 -2.93
CA ALA A 232 -2.71 -2.97 -1.92
C ALA A 232 -3.19 -2.40 -0.57
N LEU A 233 -2.56 -2.84 0.53
CA LEU A 233 -2.66 -2.22 1.84
C LEU A 233 -1.29 -2.07 2.50
N ILE A 234 -1.17 -1.07 3.36
CA ILE A 234 -0.01 -0.81 4.22
C ILE A 234 -0.46 -0.73 5.69
N ILE A 235 0.50 -0.87 6.61
CA ILE A 235 0.29 -0.69 8.06
C ILE A 235 1.24 0.41 8.55
N VAL A 236 0.74 1.57 8.96
CA VAL A 236 1.53 2.72 9.40
C VAL A 236 1.00 3.33 10.69
#